data_f41a65cc0df91515660de3775febb12b
#
_entry.id   f41a65cc0df91515660de3775febb12b
#
_cell.length_a   1.000
_cell.length_b   1.000
_cell.length_c   1.000
_cell.angle_alpha   90.00
_cell.angle_beta   90.00
_cell.angle_gamma   90.00
#
_symmetry.space_group_name_H-M   'P 1'
#
loop_
_entity.id
_entity.type
_entity.pdbx_description
1 polymer ?
#
loop_
_entity_poly.entity_id
_entity_poly.type
_entity_poly.pdbx_seq_one_letter_code
_entity_poly.pdbx_strand_id
1 'polypeptide(L)'
;MVDTLTNTVQELNSLYQGDIVRFFAEHLADREACWDLCHEVYVRLLITLASGTQLQYPQRWLMRVAKNLLIDTYRHQQAASEANLPGDSHELAMLASDATTFKTLLERADMLDVIVETFRALPEKYQRLLFWREIERLPLQEIAVRTGTTEPVLSTELWRARKLLQKEYLRRRFKELLPADEEIFEHLDALVRFNLTASPERQLQHIETHERDYFEQIAPTWDDYVASAYEVELQERLTRLLPWRQEMTVLDVGTGTGYLAGMMAPLVGEVIGVDCAPAMLTRAGEKMVQAGYQHVSFREGMAERLPLATGSVDVAMCHMLLHHVVSPRTVLAELRRVVRPGGYVVIIDAHTHTHHWTPQVFGDLHYGTDLKKLQKHLKALRMNMLQVEDAGVSHSGNFIGRAADFRNFLILGQRV
;
A
#
# COMPACT_ATOMS: atom_id res chain seq x y z
N MET A 1 26.91 21.13 3.62
CA MET A 1 26.84 20.14 4.74
C MET A 1 26.31 18.78 4.26
N VAL A 2 25.26 18.73 3.41
CA VAL A 2 24.76 17.48 2.79
C VAL A 2 25.85 16.89 1.90
N ASP A 3 26.46 17.67 1.00
CA ASP A 3 27.53 17.21 0.12
C ASP A 3 28.73 16.60 0.88
N THR A 4 29.07 17.15 2.05
CA THR A 4 30.14 16.62 2.88
C THR A 4 29.81 15.26 3.49
N LEU A 5 28.55 15.04 3.90
CA LEU A 5 28.11 13.76 4.46
C LEU A 5 28.02 12.68 3.38
N THR A 6 27.46 13.03 2.22
CA THR A 6 27.37 12.12 1.07
C THR A 6 28.76 11.70 0.60
N ASN A 7 29.71 12.64 0.48
CA ASN A 7 31.07 12.34 0.13
C ASN A 7 31.75 11.43 1.16
N THR A 8 31.59 11.69 2.45
CA THR A 8 32.13 10.82 3.53
C THR A 8 31.58 9.40 3.46
N VAL A 9 30.30 9.25 3.20
CA VAL A 9 29.69 7.91 3.07
C VAL A 9 30.17 7.21 1.80
N GLN A 10 30.29 7.92 0.68
CA GLN A 10 30.83 7.36 -0.56
C GLN A 10 32.30 6.92 -0.40
N GLU A 11 33.12 7.68 0.29
CA GLU A 11 34.50 7.30 0.61
C GLU A 11 34.54 6.03 1.47
N LEU A 12 33.75 5.97 2.55
CA LEU A 12 33.68 4.80 3.42
C LEU A 12 33.07 3.57 2.70
N ASN A 13 32.12 3.79 1.80
CA ASN A 13 31.57 2.73 0.97
C ASN A 13 32.67 2.18 0.03
N SER A 14 33.40 3.02 -0.66
CA SER A 14 34.48 2.61 -1.57
C SER A 14 35.57 1.83 -0.85
N LEU A 15 35.84 2.17 0.42
CA LEU A 15 36.89 1.51 1.22
C LEU A 15 36.44 0.17 1.82
N TYR A 16 35.19 0.04 2.27
CA TYR A 16 34.78 -1.08 3.13
C TYR A 16 33.65 -1.94 2.59
N GLN A 17 33.01 -1.56 1.47
CA GLN A 17 31.89 -2.34 0.90
C GLN A 17 32.27 -3.79 0.60
N GLY A 18 33.45 -3.99 0.02
CA GLY A 18 33.94 -5.33 -0.30
C GLY A 18 34.09 -6.23 0.91
N ASP A 19 34.54 -5.67 2.05
CA ASP A 19 34.71 -6.42 3.29
C ASP A 19 33.35 -6.77 3.92
N ILE A 20 32.40 -5.84 3.88
CA ILE A 20 31.03 -6.04 4.42
C ILE A 20 30.27 -7.09 3.60
N VAL A 21 30.31 -6.97 2.27
CA VAL A 21 29.66 -7.95 1.38
C VAL A 21 30.27 -9.34 1.54
N ARG A 22 31.60 -9.44 1.63
CA ARG A 22 32.32 -10.69 1.89
C ARG A 22 31.88 -11.30 3.22
N PHE A 23 31.82 -10.50 4.28
CA PHE A 23 31.36 -10.93 5.59
C PHE A 23 29.96 -11.55 5.53
N PHE A 24 29.01 -10.93 4.84
CA PHE A 24 27.66 -11.51 4.68
C PHE A 24 27.69 -12.77 3.80
N ALA A 25 28.46 -12.80 2.71
CA ALA A 25 28.56 -13.93 1.81
C ALA A 25 29.21 -15.18 2.46
N GLU A 26 30.01 -15.02 3.49
CA GLU A 26 30.54 -16.13 4.30
C GLU A 26 29.49 -16.77 5.22
N HIS A 27 28.36 -16.07 5.47
CA HIS A 27 27.34 -16.50 6.43
C HIS A 27 25.96 -16.74 5.81
N LEU A 28 25.70 -16.24 4.61
CA LEU A 28 24.42 -16.36 3.90
C LEU A 28 24.66 -16.90 2.51
N ALA A 29 23.84 -17.89 2.11
CA ALA A 29 23.89 -18.45 0.78
C ALA A 29 23.25 -17.55 -0.29
N ASP A 30 22.32 -16.69 0.12
CA ASP A 30 21.60 -15.76 -0.75
C ASP A 30 22.43 -14.50 -0.99
N ARG A 31 22.86 -14.31 -2.24
CA ARG A 31 23.68 -13.18 -2.67
C ARG A 31 22.91 -11.85 -2.63
N GLU A 32 21.61 -11.88 -2.89
CA GLU A 32 20.76 -10.68 -2.85
C GLU A 32 20.58 -10.21 -1.40
N ALA A 33 20.31 -11.14 -0.48
CA ALA A 33 20.24 -10.85 0.95
C ALA A 33 21.56 -10.26 1.49
N CYS A 34 22.74 -10.69 0.96
CA CYS A 34 24.02 -10.10 1.33
C CYS A 34 24.12 -8.62 0.94
N TRP A 35 23.62 -8.27 -0.24
CA TRP A 35 23.60 -6.89 -0.71
C TRP A 35 22.61 -6.04 0.06
N ASP A 36 21.43 -6.54 0.35
CA ASP A 36 20.42 -5.84 1.14
C ASP A 36 20.92 -5.51 2.55
N LEU A 37 21.56 -6.47 3.19
CA LEU A 37 22.18 -6.23 4.50
C LEU A 37 23.36 -5.27 4.43
N CYS A 38 24.16 -5.31 3.36
CA CYS A 38 25.22 -4.35 3.13
C CYS A 38 24.65 -2.92 3.02
N HIS A 39 23.56 -2.73 2.30
CA HIS A 39 22.87 -1.45 2.21
C HIS A 39 22.36 -0.97 3.55
N GLU A 40 21.74 -1.83 4.33
CA GLU A 40 21.24 -1.50 5.66
C GLU A 40 22.39 -1.01 6.59
N VAL A 41 23.60 -1.56 6.45
CA VAL A 41 24.79 -1.07 7.16
C VAL A 41 25.07 0.39 6.80
N TYR A 42 25.01 0.75 5.51
CA TYR A 42 25.29 2.11 5.06
C TYR A 42 24.16 3.10 5.35
N VAL A 43 22.90 2.66 5.35
CA VAL A 43 21.77 3.47 5.85
C VAL A 43 22.01 3.86 7.31
N ARG A 44 22.41 2.91 8.14
CA ARG A 44 22.74 3.18 9.54
C ARG A 44 23.94 4.10 9.70
N LEU A 45 24.96 3.95 8.84
CA LEU A 45 26.11 4.87 8.79
C LEU A 45 25.65 6.31 8.54
N LEU A 46 24.81 6.51 7.54
CA LEU A 46 24.28 7.81 7.19
C LEU A 46 23.50 8.47 8.33
N ILE A 47 22.57 7.73 8.94
CA ILE A 47 21.81 8.22 10.08
C ILE A 47 22.77 8.61 11.23
N THR A 48 23.80 7.83 11.47
CA THR A 48 24.80 8.10 12.50
C THR A 48 25.59 9.38 12.22
N LEU A 49 26.06 9.56 11.00
CA LEU A 49 26.79 10.77 10.61
C LEU A 49 25.87 11.99 10.55
N ALA A 50 24.61 11.81 10.12
CA ALA A 50 23.60 12.87 10.10
C ALA A 50 23.23 13.39 11.50
N SER A 51 23.32 12.53 12.54
CA SER A 51 23.13 12.95 13.94
C SER A 51 24.29 13.76 14.51
N GLY A 52 25.34 14.02 13.72
CA GLY A 52 26.54 14.73 14.16
C GLY A 52 27.57 13.85 14.86
N THR A 53 27.37 12.53 14.93
CA THR A 53 28.31 11.60 15.55
C THR A 53 29.56 11.45 14.67
N GLN A 54 30.71 11.71 15.24
CA GLN A 54 32.00 11.43 14.61
C GLN A 54 32.45 10.00 14.91
N LEU A 55 32.71 9.21 13.88
CA LEU A 55 33.18 7.85 14.03
C LEU A 55 34.72 7.82 14.11
N GLN A 56 35.25 7.52 15.28
CA GLN A 56 36.69 7.42 15.49
C GLN A 56 37.31 6.21 14.77
N TYR A 57 36.55 5.12 14.62
CA TYR A 57 36.98 3.88 13.95
C TYR A 57 35.84 3.37 13.02
N PRO A 58 35.65 3.95 11.82
CA PRO A 58 34.53 3.63 10.93
C PRO A 58 34.44 2.14 10.57
N GLN A 59 35.55 1.50 10.23
CA GLN A 59 35.58 0.07 9.88
C GLN A 59 35.05 -0.83 11.02
N ARG A 60 35.51 -0.58 12.26
CA ARG A 60 35.03 -1.36 13.40
C ARG A 60 33.54 -1.15 13.68
N TRP A 61 33.08 0.07 13.46
CA TRP A 61 31.67 0.41 13.62
C TRP A 61 30.83 -0.30 12.56
N LEU A 62 31.21 -0.22 11.27
CA LEU A 62 30.54 -0.87 10.14
C LEU A 62 30.44 -2.38 10.34
N MET A 63 31.54 -3.05 10.73
CA MET A 63 31.56 -4.49 11.00
C MET A 63 30.70 -4.90 12.21
N ARG A 64 30.60 -4.04 13.24
CA ARG A 64 29.70 -4.27 14.36
C ARG A 64 28.23 -4.22 13.93
N VAL A 65 27.87 -3.22 13.11
CA VAL A 65 26.52 -3.10 12.56
C VAL A 65 26.20 -4.29 11.67
N ALA A 66 27.12 -4.70 10.79
CA ALA A 66 26.95 -5.87 9.94
C ALA A 66 26.71 -7.17 10.77
N LYS A 67 27.49 -7.39 11.82
CA LYS A 67 27.32 -8.53 12.71
C LYS A 67 25.96 -8.54 13.43
N ASN A 68 25.50 -7.38 13.90
CA ASN A 68 24.20 -7.26 14.55
C ASN A 68 23.04 -7.56 13.58
N LEU A 69 23.12 -7.06 12.35
CA LEU A 69 22.16 -7.35 11.30
C LEU A 69 22.08 -8.85 10.98
N LEU A 70 23.23 -9.50 10.86
CA LEU A 70 23.29 -10.94 10.61
C LEU A 70 22.62 -11.76 11.75
N ILE A 71 22.88 -11.38 13.01
CA ILE A 71 22.25 -12.03 14.18
C ILE A 71 20.71 -11.84 14.14
N ASP A 72 20.25 -10.63 13.81
CA ASP A 72 18.81 -10.35 13.71
C ASP A 72 18.19 -11.17 12.57
N THR A 73 18.87 -11.32 11.42
CA THR A 73 18.43 -12.16 10.30
C THR A 73 18.27 -13.62 10.71
N TYR A 74 19.23 -14.19 11.40
CA TYR A 74 19.12 -15.58 11.91
C TYR A 74 17.99 -15.77 12.91
N ARG A 75 17.77 -14.81 13.80
CA ARG A 75 16.62 -14.86 14.74
C ARG A 75 15.28 -14.85 14.03
N HIS A 76 15.15 -14.04 12.97
CA HIS A 76 13.93 -14.02 12.15
C HIS A 76 13.73 -15.31 11.37
N GLN A 77 14.79 -15.89 10.79
CA GLN A 77 14.72 -17.17 10.09
C GLN A 77 14.36 -18.34 11.03
N GLN A 78 14.90 -18.37 12.24
CA GLN A 78 14.51 -19.37 13.25
C GLN A 78 13.04 -19.23 13.67
N ALA A 79 12.57 -18.01 13.92
CA ALA A 79 11.17 -17.79 14.26
C ALA A 79 10.21 -18.17 13.11
N ALA A 80 10.59 -17.95 11.85
CA ALA A 80 9.83 -18.36 10.68
C ALA A 80 9.84 -19.88 10.46
N SER A 81 10.96 -20.55 10.77
CA SER A 81 11.11 -22.01 10.72
C SER A 81 10.26 -22.73 11.77
N GLU A 82 10.12 -22.16 12.95
CA GLU A 82 9.26 -22.66 14.02
C GLU A 82 7.75 -22.44 13.75
N ALA A 83 7.41 -21.49 12.86
CA ALA A 83 6.02 -21.16 12.50
C ALA A 83 5.44 -22.00 11.33
N ASN A 84 6.18 -22.96 10.75
CA ASN A 84 5.74 -23.88 9.69
C ASN A 84 5.00 -23.21 8.52
N LEU A 85 5.60 -22.22 7.88
CA LEU A 85 5.10 -21.64 6.62
C LEU A 85 5.99 -22.06 5.45
N PRO A 86 5.44 -22.62 4.36
CA PRO A 86 6.22 -23.00 3.18
C PRO A 86 6.72 -21.74 2.45
N GLY A 87 8.02 -21.65 2.23
CA GLY A 87 8.65 -20.56 1.49
C GLY A 87 8.86 -20.93 0.03
N ASP A 88 8.29 -20.17 -0.87
CA ASP A 88 8.65 -20.19 -2.30
C ASP A 88 9.85 -19.25 -2.52
N SER A 89 11.01 -19.85 -2.79
CA SER A 89 12.29 -19.15 -3.00
C SER A 89 12.96 -19.47 -4.33
N HIS A 90 12.24 -19.66 -5.42
CA HIS A 90 12.90 -20.12 -6.67
C HIS A 90 12.70 -19.27 -7.94
N GLU A 91 11.94 -18.19 -7.94
CA GLU A 91 11.72 -17.39 -9.17
C GLU A 91 12.46 -16.05 -9.28
N LEU A 92 13.14 -15.58 -8.26
CA LEU A 92 13.85 -14.29 -8.24
C LEU A 92 15.30 -14.31 -8.74
N ALA A 93 15.82 -15.46 -9.16
CA ALA A 93 17.24 -15.64 -9.49
C ALA A 93 17.66 -15.25 -10.93
N MET A 94 16.78 -14.74 -11.80
CA MET A 94 17.07 -14.59 -13.24
C MET A 94 17.16 -13.17 -13.82
N LEU A 95 17.19 -12.10 -13.04
CA LEU A 95 17.21 -10.73 -13.58
C LEU A 95 18.37 -9.85 -13.07
N ALA A 96 19.58 -10.32 -13.20
CA ALA A 96 20.76 -9.47 -12.94
C ALA A 96 21.76 -9.52 -14.09
N SER A 97 21.70 -8.57 -15.01
CA SER A 97 22.77 -8.29 -15.96
C SER A 97 23.33 -6.86 -15.78
N ASP A 98 24.61 -6.71 -16.05
CA ASP A 98 25.54 -5.63 -15.66
C ASP A 98 25.19 -4.16 -15.99
N ALA A 99 24.14 -3.86 -16.75
CA ALA A 99 23.70 -2.49 -17.02
C ALA A 99 22.90 -1.85 -15.89
N THR A 100 22.47 -2.64 -14.92
CA THR A 100 21.62 -2.23 -13.78
C THR A 100 22.42 -1.47 -12.72
N THR A 101 23.74 -1.68 -12.64
CA THR A 101 24.56 -1.25 -11.51
C THR A 101 24.68 0.28 -11.38
N PHE A 102 24.87 1.01 -12.48
CA PHE A 102 25.08 2.46 -12.42
C PHE A 102 23.78 3.25 -12.21
N LYS A 103 22.71 2.84 -12.89
CA LYS A 103 21.37 3.45 -12.69
C LYS A 103 20.87 3.19 -11.26
N THR A 104 21.07 1.99 -10.74
CA THR A 104 20.75 1.60 -9.37
C THR A 104 21.57 2.35 -8.32
N LEU A 105 22.82 2.74 -8.62
CA LEU A 105 23.66 3.57 -7.73
C LEU A 105 23.17 5.02 -7.67
N LEU A 106 22.72 5.59 -8.79
CA LEU A 106 22.14 6.94 -8.84
C LEU A 106 20.79 7.00 -8.09
N GLU A 107 19.90 6.02 -8.33
CA GLU A 107 18.63 5.90 -7.61
C GLU A 107 18.83 5.72 -6.10
N ARG A 108 19.95 5.13 -5.68
CA ARG A 108 20.32 4.95 -4.27
C ARG A 108 20.87 6.20 -3.61
N ALA A 109 21.58 7.04 -4.33
CA ALA A 109 22.06 8.33 -3.79
C ALA A 109 20.87 9.24 -3.45
N ASP A 110 19.91 9.37 -4.36
CA ASP A 110 18.68 10.14 -4.13
C ASP A 110 17.87 9.61 -2.94
N MET A 111 17.86 8.30 -2.74
CA MET A 111 17.17 7.66 -1.62
C MET A 111 17.81 7.98 -0.27
N LEU A 112 19.15 8.04 -0.22
CA LEU A 112 19.87 8.34 1.00
C LEU A 112 19.62 9.78 1.45
N ASP A 113 19.53 10.72 0.52
CA ASP A 113 19.19 12.11 0.82
C ASP A 113 17.76 12.22 1.41
N VAL A 114 16.80 11.50 0.85
CA VAL A 114 15.42 11.45 1.37
C VAL A 114 15.38 10.89 2.80
N ILE A 115 16.15 9.84 3.11
CA ILE A 115 16.21 9.25 4.46
C ILE A 115 16.79 10.24 5.46
N VAL A 116 17.92 10.89 5.10
CA VAL A 116 18.58 11.87 5.96
C VAL A 116 17.69 13.08 6.22
N GLU A 117 17.05 13.60 5.18
CA GLU A 117 16.11 14.72 5.32
C GLU A 117 14.88 14.33 6.14
N THR A 118 14.36 13.13 5.93
CA THR A 118 13.23 12.61 6.71
C THR A 118 13.58 12.50 8.18
N PHE A 119 14.73 11.92 8.51
CA PHE A 119 15.19 11.81 9.89
C PHE A 119 15.40 13.18 10.55
N ARG A 120 15.98 14.13 9.81
CA ARG A 120 16.18 15.51 10.29
C ARG A 120 14.90 16.30 10.50
N ALA A 121 13.84 15.97 9.75
CA ALA A 121 12.53 16.61 9.89
C ALA A 121 11.76 16.13 11.13
N LEU A 122 12.17 15.01 11.75
CA LEU A 122 11.56 14.55 12.98
C LEU A 122 11.85 15.50 14.14
N PRO A 123 10.95 15.60 15.15
CA PRO A 123 11.28 16.23 16.41
C PRO A 123 12.52 15.62 17.05
N GLU A 124 13.41 16.45 17.63
CA GLU A 124 14.69 16.03 18.20
C GLU A 124 14.58 14.88 19.21
N LYS A 125 13.49 14.88 19.98
CA LYS A 125 13.15 13.78 20.90
C LYS A 125 13.08 12.43 20.18
N TYR A 126 12.41 12.38 19.02
CA TYR A 126 12.23 11.15 18.25
C TYR A 126 13.50 10.76 17.50
N GLN A 127 14.27 11.74 17.00
CA GLN A 127 15.59 11.46 16.44
C GLN A 127 16.48 10.74 17.45
N ARG A 128 16.57 11.24 18.69
CA ARG A 128 17.38 10.63 19.76
C ARG A 128 16.88 9.24 20.15
N LEU A 129 15.56 9.05 20.30
CA LEU A 129 15.00 7.75 20.65
C LEU A 129 15.26 6.69 19.58
N LEU A 130 15.04 7.02 18.30
CA LEU A 130 15.33 6.13 17.20
C LEU A 130 16.82 5.84 17.09
N PHE A 131 17.66 6.86 17.24
CA PHE A 131 19.12 6.68 17.23
C PHE A 131 19.56 5.68 18.32
N TRP A 132 19.18 5.89 19.56
CA TRP A 132 19.55 5.00 20.65
C TRP A 132 19.01 3.58 20.48
N ARG A 133 17.77 3.44 20.03
CA ARG A 133 17.15 2.12 19.90
C ARG A 133 17.56 1.37 18.64
N GLU A 134 17.56 2.03 17.48
CA GLU A 134 17.76 1.38 16.18
C GLU A 134 19.23 1.32 15.77
N ILE A 135 20.01 2.33 16.13
CA ILE A 135 21.42 2.45 15.74
C ILE A 135 22.34 1.91 16.84
N GLU A 136 22.26 2.48 18.05
CA GLU A 136 23.09 2.04 19.17
C GLU A 136 22.59 0.73 19.83
N ARG A 137 21.36 0.30 19.50
CA ARG A 137 20.73 -0.94 20.03
C ARG A 137 20.64 -0.96 21.56
N LEU A 138 20.47 0.19 22.19
CA LEU A 138 20.36 0.27 23.64
C LEU A 138 19.08 -0.44 24.14
N PRO A 139 19.17 -1.17 25.26
CA PRO A 139 18.00 -1.72 25.93
C PRO A 139 17.02 -0.61 26.34
N LEU A 140 15.72 -0.89 26.35
CA LEU A 140 14.72 0.09 26.79
C LEU A 140 14.97 0.60 28.20
N GLN A 141 15.45 -0.27 29.11
CA GLN A 141 15.83 0.10 30.47
C GLN A 141 16.90 1.19 30.51
N GLU A 142 17.93 1.07 29.67
CA GLU A 142 19.00 2.07 29.62
C GLU A 142 18.50 3.40 29.03
N ILE A 143 17.64 3.35 28.00
CA ILE A 143 17.00 4.54 27.44
C ILE A 143 16.08 5.18 28.49
N ALA A 144 15.36 4.39 29.28
CA ALA A 144 14.50 4.87 30.37
C ALA A 144 15.29 5.66 31.41
N VAL A 145 16.45 5.14 31.84
CA VAL A 145 17.35 5.84 32.74
C VAL A 145 17.84 7.15 32.14
N ARG A 146 18.29 7.15 30.88
CA ARG A 146 18.78 8.35 30.19
C ARG A 146 17.73 9.44 30.00
N THR A 147 16.47 9.04 29.85
CA THR A 147 15.35 9.97 29.56
C THR A 147 14.53 10.33 30.79
N GLY A 148 14.78 9.67 31.93
CA GLY A 148 14.00 9.87 33.17
C GLY A 148 12.53 9.39 33.04
N THR A 149 12.25 8.42 32.18
CA THR A 149 10.89 7.91 31.93
C THR A 149 10.82 6.38 32.13
N THR A 150 9.66 5.76 31.85
CA THR A 150 9.45 4.32 32.03
C THR A 150 9.46 3.57 30.69
N GLU A 151 9.78 2.28 30.70
CA GLU A 151 9.81 1.44 29.48
C GLU A 151 8.47 1.42 28.71
N PRO A 152 7.29 1.32 29.35
CA PRO A 152 6.02 1.38 28.63
C PRO A 152 5.81 2.70 27.88
N VAL A 153 6.19 3.83 28.51
CA VAL A 153 6.13 5.16 27.87
C VAL A 153 7.09 5.22 26.69
N LEU A 154 8.32 4.71 26.85
CA LEU A 154 9.29 4.66 25.76
C LEU A 154 8.85 3.78 24.60
N SER A 155 8.23 2.63 24.90
CA SER A 155 7.68 1.75 23.85
C SER A 155 6.64 2.50 23.00
N THR A 156 5.75 3.25 23.64
CA THR A 156 4.76 4.09 22.97
C THR A 156 5.40 5.22 22.16
N GLU A 157 6.39 5.90 22.73
CA GLU A 157 7.10 6.99 22.06
C GLU A 157 7.94 6.50 20.87
N LEU A 158 8.58 5.34 20.98
CA LEU A 158 9.30 4.71 19.89
C LEU A 158 8.37 4.28 18.77
N TRP A 159 7.22 3.73 19.11
CA TRP A 159 6.19 3.40 18.12
C TRP A 159 5.75 4.67 17.37
N ARG A 160 5.47 5.78 18.07
CA ARG A 160 5.14 7.07 17.45
C ARG A 160 6.27 7.61 16.59
N ALA A 161 7.52 7.48 17.05
CA ALA A 161 8.69 7.94 16.32
C ALA A 161 8.88 7.17 14.99
N ARG A 162 8.71 5.83 15.03
CA ARG A 162 8.75 4.99 13.83
C ARG A 162 7.65 5.33 12.84
N LYS A 163 6.42 5.51 13.34
CA LYS A 163 5.28 5.91 12.50
C LYS A 163 5.51 7.25 11.83
N LEU A 164 6.00 8.23 12.58
CA LEU A 164 6.28 9.56 12.03
C LEU A 164 7.41 9.53 11.01
N LEU A 165 8.49 8.76 11.27
CA LEU A 165 9.59 8.56 10.32
C LEU A 165 9.07 7.96 9.02
N GLN A 166 8.29 6.91 9.11
CA GLN A 166 7.70 6.21 7.98
C GLN A 166 6.78 7.12 7.16
N LYS A 167 5.84 7.80 7.83
CA LYS A 167 4.93 8.77 7.19
C LYS A 167 5.70 9.83 6.42
N GLU A 168 6.69 10.47 7.05
CA GLU A 168 7.45 11.55 6.43
C GLU A 168 8.35 11.04 5.29
N TYR A 169 8.91 9.82 5.42
CA TYR A 169 9.67 9.18 4.34
C TYR A 169 8.78 8.91 3.12
N LEU A 170 7.65 8.26 3.30
CA LEU A 170 6.71 7.95 2.22
C LEU A 170 6.22 9.23 1.54
N ARG A 171 5.85 10.26 2.33
CA ARG A 171 5.42 11.55 1.82
C ARG A 171 6.48 12.20 0.92
N ARG A 172 7.76 12.17 1.31
CA ARG A 172 8.85 12.72 0.50
C ARG A 172 9.14 11.88 -0.72
N ARG A 173 9.16 10.58 -0.55
CA ARG A 173 9.54 9.62 -1.59
C ARG A 173 8.50 9.50 -2.69
N PHE A 174 7.22 9.55 -2.35
CA PHE A 174 6.11 9.43 -3.29
C PHE A 174 5.51 10.78 -3.72
N LYS A 175 6.13 11.89 -3.34
CA LYS A 175 5.62 13.24 -3.63
C LYS A 175 5.31 13.50 -5.10
N GLU A 176 6.06 12.90 -6.01
CA GLU A 176 5.88 13.05 -7.46
C GLU A 176 4.92 12.01 -8.04
N LEU A 177 4.86 10.81 -7.45
CA LEU A 177 4.04 9.69 -7.92
C LEU A 177 2.62 9.71 -7.33
N LEU A 178 2.50 10.12 -6.08
CA LEU A 178 1.23 10.20 -5.37
C LEU A 178 1.00 11.65 -4.94
N PRO A 179 0.05 12.36 -5.56
CA PRO A 179 -0.29 13.70 -5.10
C PRO A 179 -0.77 13.61 -3.66
N ALA A 180 -0.19 14.43 -2.79
CA ALA A 180 -0.28 14.54 -1.35
C ALA A 180 -1.63 14.11 -0.75
N ASP A 181 -1.86 12.82 -0.66
CA ASP A 181 -2.98 12.22 0.08
C ASP A 181 -2.41 11.71 1.41
N GLU A 182 -2.63 12.46 2.48
CA GLU A 182 -2.02 12.16 3.79
C GLU A 182 -2.49 10.81 4.34
N GLU A 183 -3.65 10.30 3.92
CA GLU A 183 -4.22 9.04 4.39
C GLU A 183 -3.49 7.81 3.85
N ILE A 184 -3.02 7.84 2.60
CA ILE A 184 -2.24 6.73 2.03
C ILE A 184 -1.08 6.35 2.96
N PHE A 185 -0.41 7.36 3.51
CA PHE A 185 0.79 7.14 4.33
C PHE A 185 0.51 6.56 5.72
N GLU A 186 -0.72 6.63 6.21
CA GLU A 186 -1.08 6.06 7.52
C GLU A 186 -1.34 4.55 7.44
N HIS A 187 -1.72 4.05 6.26
CA HIS A 187 -2.21 2.68 6.07
C HIS A 187 -1.25 1.76 5.30
N LEU A 188 -0.35 2.31 4.49
CA LEU A 188 0.72 1.55 3.82
C LEU A 188 1.61 0.73 4.79
N ASP A 189 1.53 1.05 6.06
CA ASP A 189 2.28 0.42 7.14
C ASP A 189 1.93 -1.03 7.42
N ALA A 190 0.70 -1.45 7.14
CA ALA A 190 0.24 -2.81 7.38
C ALA A 190 0.71 -3.77 6.28
N LEU A 191 0.89 -3.27 5.07
CA LEU A 191 1.17 -4.07 3.87
C LEU A 191 2.63 -4.04 3.44
N VAL A 192 3.35 -2.97 3.73
CA VAL A 192 4.76 -2.87 3.37
C VAL A 192 5.59 -3.20 4.59
N ARG A 193 6.26 -4.34 4.61
CA ARG A 193 7.48 -4.49 5.38
C ARG A 193 8.43 -3.45 4.82
N PHE A 194 8.55 -2.34 5.52
CA PHE A 194 9.17 -1.13 5.06
C PHE A 194 10.63 -1.39 4.66
N ASN A 195 10.82 -1.60 3.38
CA ASN A 195 12.13 -1.73 2.79
C ASN A 195 12.57 -0.35 2.29
N LEU A 196 13.30 0.37 3.13
CA LEU A 196 13.87 1.69 2.79
C LEU A 196 14.76 1.66 1.54
N THR A 197 15.16 0.48 1.07
CA THR A 197 16.10 0.31 -0.04
C THR A 197 15.42 0.11 -1.39
N ALA A 198 14.11 -0.17 -1.44
CA ALA A 198 13.38 -0.33 -2.69
C ALA A 198 13.06 1.02 -3.36
N SER A 199 13.06 1.08 -4.69
CA SER A 199 12.59 2.28 -5.40
C SER A 199 11.09 2.50 -5.15
N PRO A 200 10.57 3.74 -5.29
CA PRO A 200 9.14 4.01 -5.12
C PRO A 200 8.26 3.16 -6.02
N GLU A 201 8.71 2.97 -7.27
CA GLU A 201 8.00 2.16 -8.26
C GLU A 201 7.92 0.70 -7.82
N ARG A 202 9.03 0.14 -7.26
CA ARG A 202 9.04 -1.22 -6.71
C ARG A 202 8.20 -1.36 -5.47
N GLN A 203 8.18 -0.35 -4.60
CA GLN A 203 7.31 -0.35 -3.42
C GLN A 203 5.84 -0.31 -3.83
N LEU A 204 5.50 0.54 -4.80
CA LEU A 204 4.15 0.62 -5.35
C LEU A 204 3.74 -0.70 -6.02
N GLN A 205 4.62 -1.24 -6.86
CA GLN A 205 4.41 -2.54 -7.50
C GLN A 205 4.25 -3.68 -6.49
N HIS A 206 4.99 -3.64 -5.38
CA HIS A 206 4.85 -4.64 -4.31
C HIS A 206 3.48 -4.56 -3.64
N ILE A 207 2.96 -3.37 -3.39
CA ILE A 207 1.63 -3.17 -2.82
C ILE A 207 0.55 -3.67 -3.81
N GLU A 208 0.62 -3.24 -5.07
CA GLU A 208 -0.29 -3.67 -6.13
C GLU A 208 -0.27 -5.20 -6.31
N THR A 209 0.91 -5.82 -6.25
CA THR A 209 1.05 -7.28 -6.33
C THR A 209 0.44 -7.96 -5.11
N HIS A 210 0.71 -7.44 -3.91
CA HIS A 210 0.17 -8.02 -2.68
C HIS A 210 -1.36 -7.98 -2.64
N GLU A 211 -1.98 -6.88 -3.08
CA GLU A 211 -3.43 -6.79 -3.17
C GLU A 211 -4.00 -7.76 -4.18
N ARG A 212 -3.43 -7.80 -5.38
CA ARG A 212 -3.81 -8.78 -6.39
C ARG A 212 -3.71 -10.20 -5.85
N ASP A 213 -2.58 -10.57 -5.23
CA ASP A 213 -2.34 -11.91 -4.71
C ASP A 213 -3.32 -12.26 -3.57
N TYR A 214 -3.69 -11.28 -2.73
CA TYR A 214 -4.72 -11.48 -1.71
C TYR A 214 -6.08 -11.85 -2.35
N PHE A 215 -6.57 -11.05 -3.30
CA PHE A 215 -7.84 -11.31 -3.96
C PHE A 215 -7.81 -12.55 -4.86
N GLU A 216 -6.67 -12.89 -5.45
CA GLU A 216 -6.46 -14.13 -6.20
C GLU A 216 -6.64 -15.36 -5.30
N GLN A 217 -6.09 -15.34 -4.09
CA GLN A 217 -6.18 -16.44 -3.13
C GLN A 217 -7.58 -16.58 -2.54
N ILE A 218 -8.28 -15.48 -2.25
CA ILE A 218 -9.59 -15.52 -1.59
C ILE A 218 -10.76 -15.71 -2.57
N ALA A 219 -10.54 -15.49 -3.88
CA ALA A 219 -11.58 -15.58 -4.90
C ALA A 219 -12.44 -16.86 -4.81
N PRO A 220 -11.90 -18.08 -4.55
CA PRO A 220 -12.73 -19.29 -4.47
C PRO A 220 -13.80 -19.26 -3.38
N THR A 221 -13.59 -18.51 -2.30
CA THR A 221 -14.50 -18.44 -1.14
C THR A 221 -15.11 -17.06 -0.95
N TRP A 222 -14.80 -16.10 -1.83
CA TRP A 222 -15.22 -14.70 -1.69
C TRP A 222 -16.73 -14.54 -1.55
N ASP A 223 -17.52 -15.23 -2.38
CA ASP A 223 -18.97 -15.12 -2.35
C ASP A 223 -19.58 -15.62 -1.04
N ASP A 224 -19.06 -16.72 -0.49
CA ASP A 224 -19.50 -17.24 0.80
C ASP A 224 -19.13 -16.28 1.94
N TYR A 225 -17.95 -15.66 1.81
CA TYR A 225 -17.43 -14.75 2.79
C TYR A 225 -18.24 -13.44 2.88
N VAL A 226 -18.68 -12.91 1.73
CA VAL A 226 -19.45 -11.66 1.66
C VAL A 226 -20.96 -11.89 1.51
N ALA A 227 -21.44 -13.13 1.50
CA ALA A 227 -22.86 -13.45 1.32
C ALA A 227 -23.78 -12.75 2.34
N SER A 228 -23.30 -12.54 3.57
CA SER A 228 -24.02 -11.79 4.60
C SER A 228 -23.98 -10.27 4.42
N ALA A 229 -23.13 -9.80 3.51
CA ALA A 229 -22.84 -8.41 3.24
C ALA A 229 -23.61 -7.85 2.03
N TYR A 230 -24.21 -8.74 1.23
CA TYR A 230 -24.95 -8.33 0.05
C TYR A 230 -26.31 -7.76 0.42
N GLU A 231 -26.49 -6.49 0.15
CA GLU A 231 -27.69 -5.74 0.48
C GLU A 231 -28.79 -5.96 -0.56
N VAL A 232 -29.93 -6.52 -0.18
CA VAL A 232 -31.12 -6.57 -1.04
C VAL A 232 -31.57 -5.16 -1.43
N GLU A 233 -31.42 -4.19 -0.53
CA GLU A 233 -31.78 -2.79 -0.77
C GLU A 233 -30.89 -2.09 -1.78
N LEU A 234 -29.63 -2.52 -1.97
CA LEU A 234 -28.70 -1.89 -2.91
C LEU A 234 -29.20 -1.98 -4.35
N GLN A 235 -29.71 -3.14 -4.77
CA GLN A 235 -30.25 -3.30 -6.12
C GLN A 235 -31.45 -2.37 -6.37
N GLU A 236 -32.35 -2.22 -5.41
CA GLU A 236 -33.48 -1.29 -5.54
C GLU A 236 -33.03 0.16 -5.61
N ARG A 237 -32.04 0.55 -4.81
CA ARG A 237 -31.45 1.90 -4.84
C ARG A 237 -30.83 2.19 -6.19
N LEU A 238 -29.99 1.29 -6.69
CA LEU A 238 -29.33 1.44 -8.00
C LEU A 238 -30.35 1.52 -9.12
N THR A 239 -31.40 0.69 -9.11
CA THR A 239 -32.45 0.72 -10.13
C THR A 239 -33.13 2.09 -10.21
N ARG A 240 -33.29 2.79 -9.08
CA ARG A 240 -33.93 4.11 -9.01
C ARG A 240 -32.96 5.28 -9.18
N LEU A 241 -31.66 5.03 -9.15
CA LEU A 241 -30.62 6.07 -9.07
C LEU A 241 -30.54 6.90 -10.38
N LEU A 242 -30.67 6.24 -11.52
CA LEU A 242 -30.57 6.84 -12.86
C LEU A 242 -31.66 6.28 -13.78
N PRO A 243 -32.04 7.01 -14.83
CA PRO A 243 -32.93 6.50 -15.88
C PRO A 243 -32.15 5.55 -16.80
N TRP A 244 -31.91 4.33 -16.34
CA TRP A 244 -31.16 3.31 -17.08
C TRP A 244 -31.80 3.01 -18.43
N ARG A 245 -30.97 2.76 -19.45
CA ARG A 245 -31.39 2.46 -20.81
C ARG A 245 -30.50 1.41 -21.44
N GLN A 246 -31.02 0.65 -22.38
CA GLN A 246 -30.30 -0.41 -23.08
C GLN A 246 -29.15 0.10 -23.97
N GLU A 247 -29.11 1.39 -24.30
CA GLU A 247 -28.03 2.00 -25.05
C GLU A 247 -26.83 2.40 -24.18
N MET A 248 -26.95 2.26 -22.86
CA MET A 248 -25.89 2.63 -21.92
C MET A 248 -24.84 1.53 -21.79
N THR A 249 -23.58 1.96 -21.70
CA THR A 249 -22.44 1.16 -21.28
C THR A 249 -22.08 1.53 -19.85
N VAL A 250 -22.08 0.54 -18.95
CA VAL A 250 -21.70 0.68 -17.54
C VAL A 250 -20.36 0.01 -17.31
N LEU A 251 -19.45 0.70 -16.63
CA LEU A 251 -18.19 0.17 -16.12
C LEU A 251 -18.33 -0.11 -14.62
N ASP A 252 -17.99 -1.31 -14.21
CA ASP A 252 -17.85 -1.74 -12.81
C ASP A 252 -16.37 -1.91 -12.47
N VAL A 253 -15.82 -1.01 -11.65
CA VAL A 253 -14.40 -0.98 -11.27
C VAL A 253 -14.20 -1.66 -9.92
N GLY A 254 -13.28 -2.61 -9.86
CA GLY A 254 -13.17 -3.54 -8.74
C GLY A 254 -14.35 -4.51 -8.72
N THR A 255 -14.66 -5.07 -9.90
CA THR A 255 -15.88 -5.89 -10.09
C THR A 255 -15.91 -7.15 -9.22
N GLY A 256 -14.74 -7.61 -8.74
CA GLY A 256 -14.59 -8.83 -7.96
C GLY A 256 -15.22 -10.01 -8.69
N THR A 257 -16.08 -10.75 -8.01
CA THR A 257 -16.83 -11.88 -8.58
C THR A 257 -18.09 -11.45 -9.35
N GLY A 258 -18.19 -10.17 -9.76
CA GLY A 258 -19.26 -9.67 -10.65
C GLY A 258 -20.59 -9.35 -9.94
N TYR A 259 -20.56 -9.04 -8.65
CA TYR A 259 -21.80 -8.74 -7.88
C TYR A 259 -22.54 -7.53 -8.43
N LEU A 260 -21.86 -6.37 -8.55
CA LEU A 260 -22.45 -5.15 -9.09
C LEU A 260 -22.73 -5.28 -10.59
N ALA A 261 -21.81 -5.89 -11.35
CA ALA A 261 -22.02 -6.17 -12.78
C ALA A 261 -23.30 -6.97 -13.03
N GLY A 262 -23.60 -7.98 -12.21
CA GLY A 262 -24.81 -8.78 -12.29
C GLY A 262 -26.08 -7.99 -11.99
N MET A 263 -26.03 -7.04 -11.06
CA MET A 263 -27.16 -6.13 -10.78
C MET A 263 -27.44 -5.19 -11.93
N MET A 264 -26.40 -4.74 -12.64
CA MET A 264 -26.54 -3.78 -13.73
C MET A 264 -26.92 -4.43 -15.06
N ALA A 265 -26.56 -5.71 -15.26
CA ALA A 265 -26.81 -6.42 -16.52
C ALA A 265 -28.28 -6.37 -17.01
N PRO A 266 -29.33 -6.52 -16.19
CA PRO A 266 -30.72 -6.41 -16.68
C PRO A 266 -31.13 -4.98 -17.03
N LEU A 267 -30.39 -3.95 -16.63
CA LEU A 267 -30.79 -2.55 -16.76
C LEU A 267 -30.18 -1.84 -17.98
N VAL A 268 -29.09 -2.36 -18.53
CA VAL A 268 -28.29 -1.72 -19.57
C VAL A 268 -27.86 -2.70 -20.66
N GLY A 269 -27.40 -2.19 -21.81
CA GLY A 269 -27.03 -3.02 -22.95
C GLY A 269 -25.60 -3.52 -22.94
N GLU A 270 -24.73 -2.91 -22.16
CA GLU A 270 -23.34 -3.35 -22.02
C GLU A 270 -22.82 -3.10 -20.59
N VAL A 271 -22.18 -4.12 -20.01
CA VAL A 271 -21.46 -3.99 -18.74
C VAL A 271 -20.02 -4.45 -18.95
N ILE A 272 -19.09 -3.63 -18.51
CA ILE A 272 -17.65 -3.94 -18.50
C ILE A 272 -17.19 -4.00 -17.04
N GLY A 273 -16.76 -5.15 -16.57
CA GLY A 273 -16.15 -5.31 -15.26
C GLY A 273 -14.62 -5.22 -15.38
N VAL A 274 -13.97 -4.50 -14.47
CA VAL A 274 -12.50 -4.44 -14.37
C VAL A 274 -12.08 -4.84 -12.96
N ASP A 275 -11.10 -5.73 -12.88
CA ASP A 275 -10.46 -6.15 -11.62
C ASP A 275 -8.99 -6.48 -11.85
N CYS A 276 -8.18 -6.38 -10.80
CA CYS A 276 -6.75 -6.72 -10.87
C CYS A 276 -6.48 -8.21 -10.68
N ALA A 277 -7.44 -8.99 -10.15
CA ALA A 277 -7.30 -10.41 -9.84
C ALA A 277 -7.98 -11.30 -10.90
N PRO A 278 -7.23 -12.02 -11.76
CA PRO A 278 -7.78 -12.92 -12.77
C PRO A 278 -8.74 -13.99 -12.24
N ALA A 279 -8.50 -14.54 -11.02
CA ALA A 279 -9.40 -15.51 -10.42
C ALA A 279 -10.78 -14.92 -10.11
N MET A 280 -10.84 -13.66 -9.67
CA MET A 280 -12.11 -12.93 -9.48
C MET A 280 -12.86 -12.81 -10.80
N LEU A 281 -12.18 -12.37 -11.87
CA LEU A 281 -12.78 -12.21 -13.21
C LEU A 281 -13.28 -13.55 -13.80
N THR A 282 -12.56 -14.63 -13.55
CA THR A 282 -12.98 -15.97 -13.98
C THR A 282 -14.32 -16.33 -13.33
N ARG A 283 -14.47 -16.16 -12.02
CA ARG A 283 -15.72 -16.44 -11.32
C ARG A 283 -16.84 -15.50 -11.74
N ALA A 284 -16.54 -14.21 -11.97
CA ALA A 284 -17.50 -13.27 -12.50
C ALA A 284 -18.05 -13.72 -13.86
N GLY A 285 -17.15 -14.15 -14.76
CA GLY A 285 -17.53 -14.68 -16.07
C GLY A 285 -18.43 -15.92 -15.99
N GLU A 286 -18.07 -16.89 -15.15
CA GLU A 286 -18.86 -18.09 -14.91
C GLU A 286 -20.30 -17.73 -14.43
N LYS A 287 -20.44 -16.82 -13.49
CA LYS A 287 -21.73 -16.34 -12.99
C LYS A 287 -22.56 -15.67 -14.08
N MET A 288 -21.96 -14.80 -14.90
CA MET A 288 -22.69 -14.12 -15.98
C MET A 288 -23.15 -15.10 -17.06
N VAL A 289 -22.34 -16.08 -17.40
CA VAL A 289 -22.73 -17.18 -18.32
C VAL A 289 -23.90 -17.98 -17.74
N GLN A 290 -23.84 -18.36 -16.47
CA GLN A 290 -24.92 -19.09 -15.79
C GLN A 290 -26.23 -18.28 -15.73
N ALA A 291 -26.11 -16.96 -15.55
CA ALA A 291 -27.25 -16.03 -15.55
C ALA A 291 -27.75 -15.66 -16.96
N GLY A 292 -27.06 -16.10 -18.03
CA GLY A 292 -27.46 -15.84 -19.42
C GLY A 292 -27.11 -14.45 -19.93
N TYR A 293 -26.25 -13.68 -19.25
CA TYR A 293 -25.85 -12.34 -19.63
C TYR A 293 -24.65 -12.33 -20.59
N GLN A 294 -24.89 -12.29 -21.90
CA GLN A 294 -23.85 -12.29 -22.94
C GLN A 294 -23.25 -10.91 -23.21
N HIS A 295 -23.86 -9.83 -22.74
CA HIS A 295 -23.45 -8.43 -22.91
C HIS A 295 -22.61 -7.91 -21.74
N VAL A 296 -22.17 -8.81 -20.85
CA VAL A 296 -21.23 -8.51 -19.76
C VAL A 296 -19.87 -9.03 -20.14
N SER A 297 -18.86 -8.18 -20.08
CA SER A 297 -17.46 -8.52 -20.38
C SER A 297 -16.55 -8.15 -19.22
N PHE A 298 -15.41 -8.85 -19.09
CA PHE A 298 -14.45 -8.61 -18.01
C PHE A 298 -13.06 -8.35 -18.58
N ARG A 299 -12.30 -7.44 -17.93
CA ARG A 299 -10.94 -7.07 -18.30
C ARG A 299 -10.06 -6.98 -17.06
N GLU A 300 -8.86 -7.55 -17.14
CA GLU A 300 -7.84 -7.36 -16.12
C GLU A 300 -7.30 -5.92 -16.19
N GLY A 301 -7.16 -5.27 -15.02
CA GLY A 301 -6.62 -3.91 -14.93
C GLY A 301 -6.68 -3.35 -13.52
N MET A 302 -5.79 -2.39 -13.24
CA MET A 302 -5.77 -1.64 -11.99
C MET A 302 -6.78 -0.50 -12.03
N ALA A 303 -7.42 -0.22 -10.91
CA ALA A 303 -8.39 0.88 -10.77
C ALA A 303 -7.74 2.26 -10.98
N GLU A 304 -6.46 2.40 -10.60
CA GLU A 304 -5.65 3.59 -10.81
C GLU A 304 -5.22 3.82 -12.27
N ARG A 305 -5.39 2.80 -13.14
CA ARG A 305 -5.02 2.85 -14.57
C ARG A 305 -5.93 1.93 -15.37
N LEU A 306 -7.16 2.38 -15.59
CA LEU A 306 -8.19 1.60 -16.26
C LEU A 306 -7.86 1.30 -17.73
N PRO A 307 -8.03 0.04 -18.20
CA PRO A 307 -7.77 -0.37 -19.59
C PRO A 307 -8.91 0.04 -20.54
N LEU A 308 -9.36 1.29 -20.44
CA LEU A 308 -10.43 1.88 -21.23
C LEU A 308 -10.03 3.24 -21.80
N ALA A 309 -10.61 3.59 -22.95
CA ALA A 309 -10.40 4.89 -23.57
C ALA A 309 -11.11 6.00 -22.78
N THR A 310 -10.61 7.24 -22.94
CA THR A 310 -11.26 8.43 -22.37
C THR A 310 -12.66 8.61 -22.96
N GLY A 311 -13.67 8.83 -22.10
CA GLY A 311 -15.04 9.09 -22.50
C GLY A 311 -15.74 7.91 -23.19
N SER A 312 -15.37 6.67 -22.83
CA SER A 312 -15.86 5.45 -23.48
C SER A 312 -17.09 4.83 -22.82
N VAL A 313 -17.49 5.29 -21.63
CA VAL A 313 -18.63 4.73 -20.90
C VAL A 313 -19.62 5.82 -20.45
N ASP A 314 -20.88 5.44 -20.30
CA ASP A 314 -21.94 6.32 -19.81
C ASP A 314 -21.90 6.50 -18.31
N VAL A 315 -21.65 5.41 -17.60
CA VAL A 315 -21.58 5.36 -16.15
C VAL A 315 -20.37 4.54 -15.73
N ALA A 316 -19.58 5.07 -14.82
CA ALA A 316 -18.56 4.29 -14.11
C ALA A 316 -18.96 4.15 -12.65
N MET A 317 -18.90 2.93 -12.16
CA MET A 317 -19.29 2.57 -10.80
C MET A 317 -18.13 1.92 -10.07
N CYS A 318 -18.03 2.11 -8.77
CA CYS A 318 -17.22 1.28 -7.89
C CYS A 318 -17.97 1.01 -6.58
N HIS A 319 -17.86 -0.22 -6.10
CA HIS A 319 -18.52 -0.68 -4.89
C HIS A 319 -17.51 -1.37 -3.99
N MET A 320 -17.33 -0.86 -2.77
CA MET A 320 -16.39 -1.40 -1.78
C MET A 320 -14.96 -1.57 -2.33
N LEU A 321 -14.47 -0.53 -3.01
CA LEU A 321 -13.17 -0.55 -3.67
C LEU A 321 -12.17 0.46 -3.10
N LEU A 322 -12.60 1.69 -2.77
CA LEU A 322 -11.67 2.79 -2.51
C LEU A 322 -10.81 2.57 -1.26
N HIS A 323 -11.27 1.77 -0.33
CA HIS A 323 -10.49 1.40 0.86
C HIS A 323 -9.44 0.30 0.61
N HIS A 324 -9.45 -0.32 -0.59
CA HIS A 324 -8.45 -1.30 -1.04
C HIS A 324 -7.38 -0.71 -1.97
N VAL A 325 -7.55 0.50 -2.49
CA VAL A 325 -6.64 1.06 -3.49
C VAL A 325 -5.58 1.95 -2.87
N VAL A 326 -4.39 2.00 -3.48
CA VAL A 326 -3.29 2.83 -3.00
C VAL A 326 -3.66 4.32 -3.03
N SER A 327 -4.33 4.76 -4.11
CA SER A 327 -4.70 6.16 -4.30
C SER A 327 -6.16 6.34 -4.72
N PRO A 328 -7.09 6.50 -3.78
CA PRO A 328 -8.48 6.84 -4.10
C PRO A 328 -8.59 8.03 -5.05
N ARG A 329 -7.74 9.05 -4.89
CA ARG A 329 -7.71 10.22 -5.77
C ARG A 329 -7.38 9.87 -7.22
N THR A 330 -6.44 8.97 -7.45
CA THR A 330 -6.07 8.51 -8.81
C THR A 330 -7.22 7.73 -9.42
N VAL A 331 -7.87 6.86 -8.64
CA VAL A 331 -9.08 6.14 -9.07
C VAL A 331 -10.19 7.10 -9.48
N LEU A 332 -10.48 8.15 -8.69
CA LEU A 332 -11.47 9.16 -9.04
C LEU A 332 -11.13 9.88 -10.35
N ALA A 333 -9.84 10.16 -10.60
CA ALA A 333 -9.42 10.77 -11.86
C ALA A 333 -9.64 9.82 -13.05
N GLU A 334 -9.39 8.52 -12.88
CA GLU A 334 -9.65 7.50 -13.90
C GLU A 334 -11.15 7.29 -14.14
N LEU A 335 -11.97 7.20 -13.09
CA LEU A 335 -13.43 7.14 -13.24
C LEU A 335 -13.94 8.34 -14.06
N ARG A 336 -13.49 9.55 -13.73
CA ARG A 336 -13.84 10.73 -14.51
C ARG A 336 -13.31 10.66 -15.95
N ARG A 337 -12.10 10.16 -16.16
CA ARG A 337 -11.49 10.07 -17.49
C ARG A 337 -12.31 9.18 -18.41
N VAL A 338 -12.71 8.01 -17.95
CA VAL A 338 -13.40 7.00 -18.78
C VAL A 338 -14.87 7.33 -19.01
N VAL A 339 -15.52 8.04 -18.10
CA VAL A 339 -16.91 8.50 -18.27
C VAL A 339 -16.97 9.61 -19.32
N ARG A 340 -17.92 9.56 -20.25
CA ARG A 340 -18.15 10.62 -21.25
C ARG A 340 -18.61 11.94 -20.61
N PRO A 341 -18.45 13.10 -21.25
CA PRO A 341 -19.10 14.34 -20.82
C PRO A 341 -20.61 14.16 -20.65
N GLY A 342 -21.16 14.64 -19.55
CA GLY A 342 -22.57 14.43 -19.20
C GLY A 342 -22.91 13.06 -18.59
N GLY A 343 -21.97 12.11 -18.59
CA GLY A 343 -22.14 10.79 -17.96
C GLY A 343 -21.93 10.84 -16.44
N TYR A 344 -22.05 9.68 -15.77
CA TYR A 344 -22.16 9.61 -14.32
C TYR A 344 -21.07 8.75 -13.69
N VAL A 345 -20.72 9.08 -12.46
CA VAL A 345 -19.89 8.27 -11.56
C VAL A 345 -20.72 7.91 -10.34
N VAL A 346 -20.77 6.63 -9.99
CA VAL A 346 -21.43 6.12 -8.79
C VAL A 346 -20.38 5.49 -7.89
N ILE A 347 -20.31 5.93 -6.64
CA ILE A 347 -19.36 5.43 -5.66
C ILE A 347 -20.14 4.96 -4.44
N ILE A 348 -19.92 3.70 -4.06
CA ILE A 348 -20.46 3.12 -2.84
C ILE A 348 -19.29 2.55 -2.07
N ASP A 349 -19.05 3.06 -0.86
CA ASP A 349 -17.92 2.62 -0.07
C ASP A 349 -18.19 2.75 1.44
N ALA A 350 -17.37 2.09 2.24
CA ALA A 350 -17.46 2.16 3.68
C ALA A 350 -17.02 3.52 4.22
N HIS A 351 -17.78 4.07 5.17
CA HIS A 351 -17.33 5.20 5.99
C HIS A 351 -16.08 4.81 6.78
N THR A 352 -15.28 5.83 7.16
CA THR A 352 -14.16 5.61 8.07
C THR A 352 -14.60 4.95 9.37
N HIS A 353 -13.82 3.97 9.82
CA HIS A 353 -14.09 3.17 11.01
C HIS A 353 -12.82 2.93 11.84
N THR A 354 -12.97 2.34 13.03
CA THR A 354 -11.87 2.08 13.98
C THR A 354 -11.47 0.61 14.09
N HIS A 355 -11.90 -0.21 13.15
CA HIS A 355 -11.64 -1.66 13.17
C HIS A 355 -10.23 -1.97 12.64
N HIS A 356 -9.20 -1.82 13.48
CA HIS A 356 -7.78 -2.00 13.11
C HIS A 356 -7.37 -3.41 12.67
N TRP A 357 -8.29 -4.35 12.65
CA TRP A 357 -8.08 -5.73 12.20
C TRP A 357 -8.47 -5.96 10.73
N THR A 358 -9.14 -5.00 10.08
CA THR A 358 -9.64 -5.17 8.71
C THR A 358 -8.51 -5.35 7.67
N PRO A 359 -7.33 -4.74 7.78
CA PRO A 359 -6.23 -5.03 6.86
C PRO A 359 -5.81 -6.49 6.83
N GLN A 360 -5.84 -7.19 7.98
CA GLN A 360 -5.45 -8.59 8.05
C GLN A 360 -6.56 -9.56 7.58
N VAL A 361 -7.81 -9.11 7.63
CA VAL A 361 -8.98 -9.96 7.36
C VAL A 361 -9.54 -9.70 5.97
N PHE A 362 -9.59 -8.45 5.53
CA PHE A 362 -10.19 -8.05 4.27
C PHE A 362 -9.17 -7.53 3.24
N GLY A 363 -7.91 -7.36 3.61
CA GLY A 363 -6.90 -6.74 2.75
C GLY A 363 -7.05 -5.22 2.62
N ASP A 364 -7.74 -4.55 3.58
CA ASP A 364 -7.96 -3.12 3.53
C ASP A 364 -6.64 -2.34 3.59
N LEU A 365 -6.45 -1.39 2.69
CA LEU A 365 -5.38 -0.40 2.78
C LEU A 365 -5.78 0.78 3.66
N HIS A 366 -7.06 1.09 3.74
CA HIS A 366 -7.63 2.18 4.50
C HIS A 366 -8.74 1.68 5.43
N TYR A 367 -8.90 2.30 6.61
CA TYR A 367 -9.99 2.01 7.53
C TYR A 367 -11.30 2.68 7.06
N GLY A 368 -11.76 2.29 5.87
CA GLY A 368 -12.85 2.94 5.14
C GLY A 368 -12.40 4.25 4.48
N THR A 369 -13.35 4.98 3.89
CA THR A 369 -13.11 6.16 3.06
C THR A 369 -13.66 7.42 3.72
N ASP A 370 -12.85 8.50 3.81
CA ASP A 370 -13.29 9.81 4.30
C ASP A 370 -14.17 10.50 3.25
N LEU A 371 -15.47 10.48 3.50
CA LEU A 371 -16.47 11.07 2.62
C LEU A 371 -16.22 12.57 2.32
N LYS A 372 -15.75 13.35 3.31
CA LYS A 372 -15.49 14.79 3.11
C LYS A 372 -14.30 15.02 2.19
N LYS A 373 -13.23 14.25 2.33
CA LYS A 373 -12.07 14.29 1.44
C LYS A 373 -12.44 13.85 0.04
N LEU A 374 -13.22 12.77 -0.08
CA LEU A 374 -13.72 12.27 -1.35
C LEU A 374 -14.52 13.33 -2.11
N GLN A 375 -15.45 14.01 -1.43
CA GLN A 375 -16.22 15.12 -2.00
C GLN A 375 -15.34 16.28 -2.45
N LYS A 376 -14.30 16.62 -1.67
CA LYS A 376 -13.32 17.66 -2.05
C LYS A 376 -12.57 17.27 -3.34
N HIS A 377 -12.16 16.01 -3.47
CA HIS A 377 -11.48 15.52 -4.67
C HIS A 377 -12.40 15.53 -5.89
N LEU A 378 -13.64 15.07 -5.76
CA LEU A 378 -14.63 15.13 -6.85
C LEU A 378 -14.88 16.56 -7.31
N LYS A 379 -14.99 17.53 -6.39
CA LYS A 379 -15.11 18.96 -6.74
C LYS A 379 -13.88 19.46 -7.50
N ALA A 380 -12.66 19.10 -7.04
CA ALA A 380 -11.42 19.47 -7.72
C ALA A 380 -11.34 18.89 -9.15
N LEU A 381 -11.92 17.71 -9.37
CA LEU A 381 -12.06 17.07 -10.66
C LEU A 381 -13.23 17.64 -11.48
N ARG A 382 -13.91 18.71 -11.07
CA ARG A 382 -15.08 19.31 -11.73
C ARG A 382 -16.21 18.30 -11.95
N MET A 383 -16.45 17.43 -10.97
CA MET A 383 -17.64 16.59 -10.94
C MET A 383 -18.77 17.32 -10.22
N ASN A 384 -19.95 17.35 -10.83
CA ASN A 384 -21.15 17.88 -10.21
C ASN A 384 -21.79 16.79 -9.35
N MET A 385 -21.75 16.93 -8.03
CA MET A 385 -22.36 15.96 -7.10
C MET A 385 -23.87 16.17 -7.09
N LEU A 386 -24.61 15.18 -7.59
CA LEU A 386 -26.07 15.20 -7.65
C LEU A 386 -26.71 14.64 -6.40
N GLN A 387 -26.10 13.63 -5.81
CA GLN A 387 -26.61 12.94 -4.62
C GLN A 387 -25.44 12.48 -3.73
N VAL A 388 -25.59 12.63 -2.44
CA VAL A 388 -24.71 12.06 -1.41
C VAL A 388 -25.60 11.60 -0.28
N GLU A 389 -25.59 10.32 0.01
CA GLU A 389 -26.44 9.73 1.05
C GLU A 389 -25.68 8.72 1.90
N ASP A 390 -26.12 8.55 3.14
CA ASP A 390 -25.75 7.44 4.00
C ASP A 390 -26.51 6.21 3.49
N ALA A 391 -25.80 5.21 3.00
CA ALA A 391 -26.40 3.98 2.48
C ALA A 391 -26.81 2.98 3.57
N GLY A 392 -26.55 3.31 4.82
CA GLY A 392 -26.92 2.46 5.97
C GLY A 392 -25.82 1.48 6.38
N VAL A 393 -26.18 0.49 7.18
CA VAL A 393 -25.27 -0.57 7.62
C VAL A 393 -25.24 -1.66 6.56
N SER A 394 -24.11 -1.84 5.89
CA SER A 394 -23.93 -2.87 4.85
C SER A 394 -23.56 -4.23 5.41
N HIS A 395 -22.76 -4.21 6.46
CA HIS A 395 -22.24 -5.41 7.08
C HIS A 395 -22.41 -5.30 8.58
N SER A 396 -23.29 -6.11 9.16
CA SER A 396 -23.31 -6.34 10.59
C SER A 396 -23.11 -7.82 10.85
N GLY A 397 -22.15 -8.16 11.71
CA GLY A 397 -21.94 -9.57 12.01
C GLY A 397 -20.70 -9.84 12.83
N ASN A 398 -20.44 -11.13 12.99
CA ASN A 398 -19.25 -11.63 13.68
C ASN A 398 -18.21 -12.09 12.63
N PHE A 399 -17.21 -11.27 12.38
CA PHE A 399 -16.12 -11.57 11.46
C PHE A 399 -14.93 -12.14 12.24
N ILE A 400 -14.66 -13.43 12.08
CA ILE A 400 -13.58 -14.15 12.77
C ILE A 400 -13.62 -13.91 14.30
N GLY A 401 -14.80 -14.04 14.91
CA GLY A 401 -15.01 -13.83 16.34
C GLY A 401 -15.03 -12.35 16.77
N ARG A 402 -15.13 -11.39 15.83
CA ARG A 402 -15.18 -9.95 16.11
C ARG A 402 -16.48 -9.35 15.54
N ALA A 403 -17.29 -8.80 16.43
CA ALA A 403 -18.48 -8.07 16.02
C ALA A 403 -18.08 -6.72 15.40
N ALA A 404 -18.63 -6.40 14.25
CA ALA A 404 -18.46 -5.11 13.60
C ALA A 404 -19.68 -4.73 12.77
N ASP A 405 -19.97 -3.43 12.73
CA ASP A 405 -20.95 -2.82 11.86
C ASP A 405 -20.22 -1.85 10.93
N PHE A 406 -20.35 -2.06 9.63
CA PHE A 406 -19.83 -1.16 8.61
C PHE A 406 -20.96 -0.36 8.01
N ARG A 407 -20.84 0.97 8.03
CA ARG A 407 -21.79 1.88 7.38
C ARG A 407 -21.23 2.30 6.05
N ASN A 408 -22.07 2.30 5.02
CA ASN A 408 -21.71 2.73 3.68
C ASN A 408 -22.33 4.08 3.35
N PHE A 409 -21.70 4.76 2.39
CA PHE A 409 -22.24 5.92 1.72
C PHE A 409 -22.39 5.66 0.22
N LEU A 410 -23.29 6.44 -0.42
CA LEU A 410 -23.45 6.47 -1.86
C LEU A 410 -23.23 7.91 -2.36
N ILE A 411 -22.44 8.05 -3.43
CA ILE A 411 -22.29 9.29 -4.18
C ILE A 411 -22.72 9.07 -5.62
N LEU A 412 -23.55 9.96 -6.14
CA LEU A 412 -23.81 10.14 -7.57
C LEU A 412 -23.20 11.46 -8.00
N GLY A 413 -22.22 11.39 -8.91
CA GLY A 413 -21.59 12.53 -9.54
C GLY A 413 -21.80 12.54 -11.05
N GLN A 414 -21.89 13.72 -11.65
CA GLN A 414 -21.98 13.89 -13.09
C GLN A 414 -20.73 14.58 -13.62
N ARG A 415 -20.15 14.06 -14.69
CA ARG A 415 -19.05 14.72 -15.39
C ARG A 415 -19.56 15.92 -16.17
N VAL A 416 -19.10 17.12 -15.78
CA VAL A 416 -19.35 18.37 -16.51
C VAL A 416 -18.44 18.48 -17.73
#